data_63a9c378c4ab6692aecec5ef146562eb
#
_entry.id   63a9c378c4ab6692aecec5ef146562eb
#
_cell.length_a   1.000
_cell.length_b   1.000
_cell.length_c   1.000
_cell.angle_alpha   90.00
_cell.angle_beta   90.00
_cell.angle_gamma   90.00
#
_symmetry.space_group_name_H-M   'P 1'
#
loop_
_entity.id
_entity.type
_entity.pdbx_description
1 polymer ?
#
loop_
_entity_poly.entity_id
_entity_poly.type
_entity_poly.pdbx_seq_one_letter_code
_entity_poly.pdbx_strand_id
1 'polypeptide(L)'
;MSETQSSATLHFLCGKIASGKSTLAQQLVRGQQAVLLSEDTWLAALYPGQITQLADYIEKSRLLKSALELHLVTLLQKGITLVLDFPANTPEQRQWLKGLAEQAGCSYCCHVLNVSDEECKRRLAARNLSGENPFTTSAEQFDLITAHFSYPSEEEELVISGR
;
A
#
# COMPACT_ATOMS: atom_id res chain seq x y z
N MET A 1 0.33 -3.09 -35.06
CA MET A 1 0.90 -2.08 -34.16
C MET A 1 1.40 -2.82 -32.92
N SER A 2 2.68 -2.74 -32.63
CA SER A 2 3.18 -3.22 -31.38
C SER A 2 2.70 -2.25 -30.27
N GLU A 3 1.91 -2.74 -29.34
CA GLU A 3 1.64 -1.97 -28.13
C GLU A 3 2.98 -1.70 -27.45
N THR A 4 3.37 -0.44 -27.43
CA THR A 4 4.59 -0.02 -26.74
C THR A 4 4.34 -0.24 -25.25
N GLN A 5 5.01 -1.21 -24.68
CA GLN A 5 4.95 -1.45 -23.25
C GLN A 5 5.49 -0.22 -22.51
N SER A 6 4.76 0.25 -21.52
CA SER A 6 5.19 1.38 -20.70
C SER A 6 6.48 1.07 -19.96
N SER A 7 7.39 2.06 -19.89
CA SER A 7 8.64 1.97 -19.11
C SER A 7 8.45 2.15 -17.61
N ALA A 8 7.24 2.48 -17.17
CA ALA A 8 6.93 2.66 -15.76
C ALA A 8 6.96 1.33 -15.00
N THR A 9 7.20 1.43 -13.70
CA THR A 9 7.04 0.32 -12.77
C THR A 9 6.09 0.74 -11.66
N LEU A 10 5.17 -0.14 -11.31
CA LEU A 10 4.32 0.02 -10.13
C LEU A 10 4.95 -0.73 -8.96
N HIS A 11 5.29 -0.01 -7.89
CA HIS A 11 5.74 -0.61 -6.64
C HIS A 11 4.61 -0.56 -5.62
N PHE A 12 4.34 -1.67 -4.96
CA PHE A 12 3.46 -1.70 -3.80
C PHE A 12 4.05 -2.59 -2.70
N LEU A 13 3.53 -2.45 -1.49
CA LEU A 13 4.17 -2.99 -0.31
C LEU A 13 3.19 -3.87 0.48
N CYS A 14 3.67 -5.05 0.84
CA CYS A 14 2.92 -6.00 1.65
C CYS A 14 3.64 -6.18 2.99
N GLY A 15 2.98 -5.80 4.06
CA GLY A 15 3.52 -5.94 5.41
C GLY A 15 2.50 -5.50 6.43
N LYS A 16 2.67 -5.98 7.63
CA LYS A 16 1.78 -5.64 8.76
C LYS A 16 1.95 -4.16 9.14
N ILE A 17 1.03 -3.66 9.94
CA ILE A 17 1.13 -2.32 10.51
C ILE A 17 2.47 -2.19 11.25
N ALA A 18 3.15 -1.06 11.07
CA ALA A 18 4.44 -0.77 11.68
C ALA A 18 5.59 -1.71 11.24
N SER A 19 5.46 -2.40 10.10
CA SER A 19 6.52 -3.25 9.54
C SER A 19 7.60 -2.46 8.80
N GLY A 20 7.41 -1.16 8.58
CA GLY A 20 8.37 -0.31 7.88
C GLY A 20 7.99 0.02 6.43
N LYS A 21 6.74 -0.19 6.03
CA LYS A 21 6.27 0.08 4.67
C LYS A 21 6.50 1.53 4.25
N SER A 22 6.10 2.48 5.07
CA SER A 22 6.23 3.91 4.73
C SER A 22 7.69 4.33 4.56
N THR A 23 8.59 3.78 5.37
CA THR A 23 10.03 4.01 5.27
C THR A 23 10.57 3.46 3.95
N LEU A 24 10.21 2.22 3.61
CA LEU A 24 10.63 1.62 2.35
C LEU A 24 10.05 2.37 1.15
N ALA A 25 8.78 2.79 1.22
CA ALA A 25 8.15 3.57 0.17
C ALA A 25 8.93 4.86 -0.14
N GLN A 26 9.34 5.58 0.89
CA GLN A 26 10.15 6.79 0.73
C GLN A 26 11.53 6.50 0.15
N GLN A 27 12.15 5.40 0.55
CA GLN A 27 13.44 4.97 0.00
C GLN A 27 13.33 4.65 -1.49
N LEU A 28 12.26 3.97 -1.89
CA LEU A 28 12.00 3.65 -3.30
C LEU A 28 11.83 4.92 -4.14
N VAL A 29 11.14 5.91 -3.62
CA VAL A 29 10.96 7.20 -4.32
C VAL A 29 12.28 7.94 -4.48
N ARG A 30 13.13 7.96 -3.45
CA ARG A 30 14.42 8.64 -3.48
C ARG A 30 15.40 8.00 -4.45
N GLY A 31 15.31 6.69 -4.64
CA GLY A 31 16.20 5.94 -5.52
C GLY A 31 15.88 6.06 -7.01
N GLN A 32 14.73 6.65 -7.35
CA GLN A 32 14.25 6.76 -8.73
C GLN A 32 13.23 7.89 -8.85
N GLN A 33 12.96 8.30 -10.10
CA GLN A 33 11.90 9.28 -10.35
C GLN A 33 10.54 8.58 -10.27
N ALA A 34 9.92 8.67 -9.11
CA ALA A 34 8.63 8.04 -8.85
C ALA A 34 7.72 8.97 -8.06
N VAL A 35 6.43 8.75 -8.20
CA VAL A 35 5.40 9.45 -7.43
C VAL A 35 4.89 8.53 -6.33
N LEU A 36 4.95 9.02 -5.09
CA LEU A 36 4.43 8.32 -3.93
C LEU A 36 2.98 8.72 -3.66
N LEU A 37 2.11 7.72 -3.52
CA LEU A 37 0.77 7.93 -2.98
C LEU A 37 0.65 7.12 -1.69
N SER A 38 0.32 7.81 -0.60
CA SER A 38 0.04 7.18 0.70
C SER A 38 -1.46 7.24 0.95
N GLU A 39 -2.09 6.09 1.12
CA GLU A 39 -3.51 6.02 1.41
C GLU A 39 -3.87 6.81 2.66
N ASP A 40 -3.09 6.65 3.72
CA ASP A 40 -3.34 7.35 4.99
C ASP A 40 -3.32 8.87 4.84
N THR A 41 -2.38 9.39 4.07
CA THR A 41 -2.30 10.83 3.79
C THR A 41 -3.53 11.33 3.05
N TRP A 42 -3.96 10.60 2.02
CA TRP A 42 -5.14 10.95 1.24
C TRP A 42 -6.41 10.88 2.08
N LEU A 43 -6.58 9.82 2.87
CA LEU A 43 -7.76 9.66 3.72
C LEU A 43 -7.83 10.73 4.80
N ALA A 44 -6.70 11.08 5.41
CA ALA A 44 -6.64 12.13 6.41
C ALA A 44 -7.04 13.50 5.83
N ALA A 45 -6.63 13.78 4.60
CA ALA A 45 -6.94 15.03 3.92
C ALA A 45 -8.40 15.11 3.44
N LEU A 46 -8.94 14.00 2.91
CA LEU A 46 -10.30 13.96 2.36
C LEU A 46 -11.37 13.82 3.43
N TYR A 47 -11.09 13.09 4.50
CA TYR A 47 -12.07 12.70 5.52
C TYR A 47 -11.58 13.01 6.94
N PRO A 48 -11.21 14.28 7.22
CA PRO A 48 -10.71 14.64 8.57
C PRO A 48 -11.75 14.35 9.62
N GLY A 49 -11.37 13.58 10.66
CA GLY A 49 -12.26 13.25 11.78
C GLY A 49 -13.38 12.26 11.47
N GLN A 50 -13.46 11.74 10.25
CA GLN A 50 -14.57 10.85 9.82
C GLN A 50 -14.23 9.36 9.91
N ILE A 51 -12.96 9.02 10.07
CA ILE A 51 -12.52 7.63 10.19
C ILE A 51 -12.26 7.33 11.66
N THR A 52 -13.23 6.74 12.33
CA THR A 52 -13.16 6.42 13.76
C THR A 52 -13.27 4.93 14.04
N GLN A 53 -13.78 4.16 13.08
CA GLN A 53 -13.98 2.73 13.18
C GLN A 53 -13.45 2.03 11.92
N LEU A 54 -13.24 0.73 12.02
CA LEU A 54 -12.78 -0.08 10.89
C LEU A 54 -13.75 -0.01 9.70
N ALA A 55 -15.05 0.00 9.94
CA ALA A 55 -16.06 0.12 8.91
C ALA A 55 -15.93 1.43 8.11
N ASP A 56 -15.64 2.53 8.78
CA ASP A 56 -15.40 3.83 8.14
C ASP A 56 -14.18 3.77 7.24
N TYR A 57 -13.11 3.17 7.73
CA TYR A 57 -11.87 2.99 6.97
C TYR A 57 -12.11 2.17 5.68
N ILE A 58 -12.79 1.05 5.81
CA ILE A 58 -13.09 0.17 4.67
C ILE A 58 -13.90 0.92 3.60
N GLU A 59 -14.92 1.65 4.00
CA GLU A 59 -15.76 2.43 3.08
C GLU A 59 -14.95 3.54 2.38
N LYS A 60 -14.22 4.33 3.16
CA LYS A 60 -13.45 5.46 2.61
C LYS A 60 -12.29 4.99 1.74
N SER A 61 -11.63 3.90 2.12
CA SER A 61 -10.60 3.27 1.29
C SER A 61 -11.17 2.81 -0.06
N ARG A 62 -12.34 2.18 -0.05
CA ARG A 62 -13.02 1.75 -1.27
C ARG A 62 -13.32 2.93 -2.19
N LEU A 63 -13.84 4.03 -1.64
CA LEU A 63 -14.14 5.24 -2.41
C LEU A 63 -12.88 5.86 -3.01
N LEU A 64 -11.81 5.95 -2.23
CA LEU A 64 -10.53 6.48 -2.69
C LEU A 64 -9.96 5.67 -3.84
N LYS A 65 -9.93 4.35 -3.70
CA LYS A 65 -9.46 3.43 -4.76
C LYS A 65 -10.27 3.59 -6.03
N SER A 66 -11.59 3.65 -5.91
CA SER A 66 -12.50 3.82 -7.03
C SER A 66 -12.24 5.15 -7.77
N ALA A 67 -12.00 6.22 -7.02
CA ALA A 67 -11.73 7.54 -7.60
C ALA A 67 -10.36 7.59 -8.29
N LEU A 68 -9.35 6.91 -7.76
CA LEU A 68 -7.98 6.98 -8.24
C LEU A 68 -7.64 5.97 -9.35
N GLU A 69 -8.39 4.88 -9.48
CA GLU A 69 -8.01 3.74 -10.32
C GLU A 69 -7.62 4.13 -11.74
N LEU A 70 -8.51 4.82 -12.44
CA LEU A 70 -8.24 5.24 -13.83
C LEU A 70 -7.08 6.22 -13.92
N HIS A 71 -6.95 7.11 -12.95
CA HIS A 71 -5.86 8.09 -12.92
C HIS A 71 -4.51 7.40 -12.73
N LEU A 72 -4.42 6.42 -11.83
CA LEU A 72 -3.21 5.66 -11.59
C LEU A 72 -2.78 4.87 -12.83
N VAL A 73 -3.74 4.22 -13.49
CA VAL A 73 -3.48 3.51 -14.76
C VAL A 73 -2.94 4.48 -15.82
N THR A 74 -3.55 5.66 -15.93
CA THR A 74 -3.12 6.67 -16.90
C THR A 74 -1.69 7.15 -16.62
N LEU A 75 -1.33 7.39 -15.37
CA LEU A 75 0.03 7.78 -15.00
C LEU A 75 1.04 6.71 -15.41
N LEU A 76 0.74 5.45 -15.12
CA LEU A 76 1.61 4.32 -15.50
C LEU A 76 1.74 4.22 -17.01
N GLN A 77 0.65 4.38 -17.75
CA GLN A 77 0.66 4.37 -19.21
C GLN A 77 1.55 5.48 -19.80
N LYS A 78 1.64 6.61 -19.10
CA LYS A 78 2.48 7.74 -19.49
C LYS A 78 3.95 7.58 -19.08
N GLY A 79 4.33 6.44 -18.53
CA GLY A 79 5.71 6.15 -18.15
C GLY A 79 6.10 6.65 -16.77
N ILE A 80 5.14 7.02 -15.93
CA ILE A 80 5.40 7.50 -14.58
C ILE A 80 5.39 6.32 -13.61
N THR A 81 6.54 6.06 -13.00
CA THR A 81 6.66 5.05 -11.95
C THR A 81 5.95 5.50 -10.68
N LEU A 82 5.17 4.61 -10.10
CA LEU A 82 4.39 4.85 -8.89
C LEU A 82 4.86 3.97 -7.74
N VAL A 83 4.86 4.53 -6.55
CA VAL A 83 4.99 3.79 -5.30
C VAL A 83 3.69 3.98 -4.53
N LEU A 84 2.93 2.90 -4.36
CA LEU A 84 1.65 2.94 -3.67
C LEU A 84 1.81 2.35 -2.26
N ASP A 85 1.79 3.23 -1.27
CA ASP A 85 1.73 2.84 0.15
C ASP A 85 0.26 2.65 0.54
N PHE A 86 -0.34 1.62 -0.04
CA PHE A 86 -1.72 1.18 0.18
C PHE A 86 -1.69 -0.21 0.82
N PRO A 87 -2.71 -0.60 1.56
CA PRO A 87 -2.77 -1.95 2.12
C PRO A 87 -2.72 -3.03 1.03
N ALA A 88 -1.86 -4.01 1.24
CA ALA A 88 -1.74 -5.21 0.41
C ALA A 88 -1.78 -6.46 1.31
N ASN A 89 -2.73 -6.47 2.24
CA ASN A 89 -2.84 -7.43 3.33
C ASN A 89 -3.62 -8.68 2.95
N THR A 90 -4.42 -8.59 1.90
CA THR A 90 -5.29 -9.67 1.43
C THR A 90 -5.05 -9.94 -0.05
N PRO A 91 -5.37 -11.16 -0.53
CA PRO A 91 -5.28 -11.46 -1.95
C PRO A 91 -6.07 -10.47 -2.84
N GLU A 92 -7.26 -10.04 -2.39
CA GLU A 92 -8.09 -9.11 -3.15
C GLU A 92 -7.42 -7.74 -3.30
N GLN A 93 -6.82 -7.23 -2.24
CA GLN A 93 -6.08 -5.97 -2.28
C GLN A 93 -4.89 -6.06 -3.22
N ARG A 94 -4.14 -7.15 -3.16
CA ARG A 94 -3.00 -7.39 -4.04
C ARG A 94 -3.42 -7.55 -5.51
N GLN A 95 -4.54 -8.21 -5.77
CA GLN A 95 -5.08 -8.34 -7.12
C GLN A 95 -5.49 -6.99 -7.72
N TRP A 96 -6.08 -6.12 -6.92
CA TRP A 96 -6.40 -4.76 -7.37
C TRP A 96 -5.13 -3.99 -7.78
N LEU A 97 -4.09 -4.06 -6.95
CA LEU A 97 -2.81 -3.39 -7.22
C LEU A 97 -2.13 -3.97 -8.48
N LYS A 98 -2.03 -5.28 -8.58
CA LYS A 98 -1.51 -5.97 -9.78
C LYS A 98 -2.31 -5.60 -11.02
N GLY A 99 -3.62 -5.52 -10.89
CA GLY A 99 -4.54 -5.16 -11.97
C GLY A 99 -4.28 -3.77 -12.55
N LEU A 100 -3.84 -2.81 -11.76
CA LEU A 100 -3.45 -1.49 -12.25
C LEU A 100 -2.28 -1.59 -13.24
N ALA A 101 -1.27 -2.36 -12.91
CA ALA A 101 -0.11 -2.56 -13.77
C ALA A 101 -0.49 -3.33 -15.06
N GLU A 102 -1.33 -4.34 -14.93
CA GLU A 102 -1.82 -5.12 -16.07
C GLU A 102 -2.62 -4.24 -17.04
N GLN A 103 -3.53 -3.42 -16.51
CA GLN A 103 -4.30 -2.47 -17.33
C GLN A 103 -3.41 -1.45 -18.02
N ALA A 104 -2.35 -1.01 -17.36
CA ALA A 104 -1.41 -0.05 -17.92
C ALA A 104 -0.40 -0.67 -18.89
N GLY A 105 -0.25 -1.99 -18.88
CA GLY A 105 0.76 -2.68 -19.67
C GLY A 105 2.18 -2.39 -19.19
N CYS A 106 2.39 -2.31 -17.89
CA CYS A 106 3.70 -2.02 -17.30
C CYS A 106 4.12 -3.10 -16.30
N SER A 107 5.37 -3.04 -15.89
CA SER A 107 5.93 -3.90 -14.84
C SER A 107 5.41 -3.51 -13.45
N TYR A 108 5.43 -4.45 -12.53
CA TYR A 108 5.17 -4.17 -11.12
C TYR A 108 6.09 -4.99 -10.23
N CYS A 109 6.21 -4.57 -8.98
CA CYS A 109 6.93 -5.31 -7.96
C CYS A 109 6.20 -5.19 -6.61
N CYS A 110 5.89 -6.32 -6.00
CA CYS A 110 5.35 -6.40 -4.65
C CYS A 110 6.50 -6.56 -3.66
N HIS A 111 6.72 -5.54 -2.84
CA HIS A 111 7.75 -5.57 -1.81
C HIS A 111 7.16 -6.15 -0.52
N VAL A 112 7.70 -7.28 -0.07
CA VAL A 112 7.22 -7.97 1.13
C VAL A 112 8.13 -7.67 2.30
N LEU A 113 7.55 -7.16 3.38
CA LEU A 113 8.25 -6.90 4.65
C LEU A 113 7.80 -7.94 5.69
N ASN A 114 8.67 -8.87 5.98
CA ASN A 114 8.41 -9.94 6.92
C ASN A 114 8.98 -9.58 8.29
N VAL A 115 8.16 -8.91 9.11
CA VAL A 115 8.53 -8.47 10.46
C VAL A 115 7.59 -9.16 11.45
N SER A 116 8.13 -9.62 12.59
CA SER A 116 7.34 -10.30 13.61
C SER A 116 6.28 -9.39 14.22
N ASP A 117 5.20 -10.00 14.73
CA ASP A 117 4.13 -9.26 15.42
C ASP A 117 4.66 -8.50 16.63
N GLU A 118 5.58 -9.10 17.38
CA GLU A 118 6.18 -8.48 18.56
C GLU A 118 6.94 -7.19 18.18
N GLU A 119 7.75 -7.25 17.13
CA GLU A 119 8.50 -6.09 16.65
C GLU A 119 7.56 -5.02 16.08
N CYS A 120 6.53 -5.42 15.35
CA CYS A 120 5.51 -4.49 14.85
C CYS A 120 4.79 -3.77 16.00
N LYS A 121 4.41 -4.49 17.04
CA LYS A 121 3.76 -3.91 18.22
C LYS A 121 4.68 -2.94 18.97
N ARG A 122 5.95 -3.28 19.08
CA ARG A 122 6.95 -2.41 19.71
C ARG A 122 7.10 -1.09 18.94
N ARG A 123 7.21 -1.17 17.62
CA ARG A 123 7.31 0.00 16.74
C ARG A 123 6.02 0.82 16.77
N LEU A 124 4.88 0.15 16.80
CA LEU A 124 3.57 0.80 16.86
C LEU A 124 3.39 1.61 18.14
N ALA A 125 3.77 1.05 19.28
CA ALA A 125 3.71 1.76 20.56
C ALA A 125 4.59 3.03 20.53
N ALA A 126 5.81 2.94 20.02
CA ALA A 126 6.69 4.09 19.87
C ALA A 126 6.12 5.15 18.92
N ARG A 127 5.52 4.75 17.81
CA ARG A 127 4.89 5.63 16.83
C ARG A 127 3.68 6.36 17.41
N ASN A 128 2.83 5.67 18.18
CA ASN A 128 1.67 6.28 18.85
C ASN A 128 2.10 7.33 19.87
N LEU A 129 3.19 7.09 20.59
CA LEU A 129 3.73 8.05 21.54
C LEU A 129 4.31 9.29 20.85
N SER A 130 4.89 9.16 19.65
CA SER A 130 5.48 10.28 18.92
C SER A 130 4.44 11.23 18.32
N GLY A 131 3.22 10.75 18.08
CA GLY A 131 2.14 11.53 17.46
C GLY A 131 2.37 11.89 16.00
N GLU A 132 3.35 11.30 15.32
CA GLU A 132 3.70 11.62 13.93
C GLU A 132 2.73 11.03 12.90
N ASN A 133 1.97 10.01 13.28
CA ASN A 133 1.04 9.35 12.36
C ASN A 133 -0.36 9.95 12.51
N PRO A 134 -1.08 10.24 11.40
CA PRO A 134 -2.44 10.79 11.46
C PRO A 134 -3.46 9.84 12.11
N PHE A 135 -3.18 8.54 12.10
CA PHE A 135 -4.04 7.53 12.74
C PHE A 135 -3.26 6.79 13.81
N THR A 136 -3.84 6.66 15.00
CA THR A 136 -3.28 5.83 16.07
C THR A 136 -3.94 4.47 16.08
N THR A 137 -3.16 3.43 16.36
CA THR A 137 -3.63 2.05 16.40
C THR A 137 -3.19 1.42 17.71
N SER A 138 -4.13 0.88 18.47
CA SER A 138 -3.82 0.14 19.69
C SER A 138 -3.32 -1.28 19.38
N ALA A 139 -2.73 -1.95 20.38
CA ALA A 139 -2.33 -3.36 20.25
C ALA A 139 -3.52 -4.27 19.93
N GLU A 140 -4.69 -3.98 20.48
CA GLU A 140 -5.92 -4.74 20.21
C GLU A 140 -6.39 -4.55 18.78
N GLN A 141 -6.35 -3.31 18.27
CA GLN A 141 -6.65 -3.01 16.87
C GLN A 141 -5.64 -3.66 15.93
N PHE A 142 -4.37 -3.71 16.30
CA PHE A 142 -3.33 -4.43 15.56
C PHE A 142 -3.70 -5.91 15.39
N ASP A 143 -4.08 -6.57 16.49
CA ASP A 143 -4.46 -8.00 16.44
C ASP A 143 -5.68 -8.24 15.56
N LEU A 144 -6.68 -7.36 15.62
CA LEU A 144 -7.89 -7.43 14.80
C LEU A 144 -7.58 -7.30 13.31
N ILE A 145 -6.78 -6.33 12.94
CA ILE A 145 -6.41 -6.07 11.54
C ILE A 145 -5.48 -7.17 11.03
N THR A 146 -4.52 -7.59 11.85
CA THR A 146 -3.54 -8.63 11.49
C THR A 146 -4.21 -10.00 11.32
N ALA A 147 -5.33 -10.26 11.98
CA ALA A 147 -6.10 -11.50 11.79
C ALA A 147 -6.56 -11.68 10.33
N HIS A 148 -6.73 -10.60 9.58
CA HIS A 148 -7.11 -10.62 8.16
C HIS A 148 -5.90 -10.51 7.22
N PHE A 149 -4.69 -10.42 7.77
CA PHE A 149 -3.47 -10.31 6.99
C PHE A 149 -3.01 -11.70 6.52
N SER A 150 -2.62 -11.77 5.25
CA SER A 150 -1.90 -12.94 4.72
C SER A 150 -0.72 -12.49 3.87
N TYR A 151 0.37 -13.24 3.94
CA TYR A 151 1.46 -13.05 2.99
C TYR A 151 1.07 -13.58 1.60
N PRO A 152 1.68 -13.05 0.52
CA PRO A 152 1.42 -13.55 -0.82
C PRO A 152 1.68 -15.05 -0.93
N SER A 153 0.78 -15.77 -1.60
CA SER A 153 0.92 -17.19 -1.92
C SER A 153 1.36 -17.38 -3.37
N GLU A 154 1.90 -18.53 -3.69
CA GLU A 154 2.31 -18.87 -5.06
C GLU A 154 1.14 -18.83 -6.04
N GLU A 155 -0.06 -19.13 -5.59
CA GLU A 155 -1.27 -19.12 -6.42
C GLU A 155 -1.63 -17.72 -6.94
N GLU A 156 -1.15 -16.66 -6.28
CA GLU A 156 -1.39 -15.28 -6.70
C GLU A 156 -0.51 -14.86 -7.88
N GLU A 157 0.54 -15.61 -8.16
CA GLU A 157 1.48 -15.36 -9.27
C GLU A 157 2.03 -13.93 -9.29
N LEU A 158 2.48 -13.44 -8.12
CA LEU A 158 3.01 -12.10 -7.98
C LEU A 158 4.52 -12.04 -8.22
N VAL A 159 4.97 -10.94 -8.81
CA VAL A 159 6.39 -10.59 -8.86
C VAL A 159 6.76 -9.98 -7.51
N ILE A 160 7.59 -10.68 -6.74
CA ILE A 160 7.88 -10.33 -5.34
C ILE A 160 9.35 -9.93 -5.20
N SER A 161 9.59 -8.91 -4.36
CA SER A 161 10.90 -8.52 -3.87
C SER A 161 10.84 -8.37 -2.34
N GLY A 162 11.97 -8.57 -1.69
CA GLY A 162 12.09 -8.45 -0.23
C GLY A 162 11.88 -9.76 0.51
N ARG A 163 11.95 -9.71 1.86
CA ARG A 163 11.94 -10.88 2.73
C ARG A 163 11.27 -10.59 4.07
#